data_37bbf8b94ae25cbfc71fcf138ba40dab
#
_entry.id   37bbf8b94ae25cbfc71fcf138ba40dab
#
_cell.length_a   1.000
_cell.length_b   1.000
_cell.length_c   1.000
_cell.angle_alpha   90.00
_cell.angle_beta   90.00
_cell.angle_gamma   90.00
#
_symmetry.space_group_name_H-M   'P 1'
#
loop_
_entity.id
_entity.type
_entity.pdbx_description
1 polymer ?
#
loop_
_entity_poly.entity_id
_entity_poly.type
_entity_poly.pdbx_seq_one_letter_code
_entity_poly.pdbx_strand_id
1 'polypeptide(L)'
;VLVHLAAAGVSERGDGNLEEILEVNVIKSLKLLLNALSNKCKNFLIVSTSSEYGKNTFDTKTLSKKSKINPFTNYGISKAIFSNLLNELSKNYNCKIRLMKLFPVYGKGEHSNRLLPSLRRAAKRGKNFIVKNPSEIRDFTSVDYVSKVLIDASNFKKRKFKNFQIYHISENNPITVEEFAKKYWKIYKTKGRLILKNRRRLYTRHVSNKSSVWKVS
;
A
#
# COMPACT_ATOMS: atom_id res chain seq x y z
N VAL A 1 5.10 -18.22 -12.29
CA VAL A 1 4.50 -17.04 -11.63
C VAL A 1 5.55 -15.96 -11.51
N LEU A 2 5.26 -14.75 -11.96
CA LEU A 2 6.05 -13.56 -11.66
C LEU A 2 5.41 -12.81 -10.49
N VAL A 3 6.20 -12.54 -9.44
CA VAL A 3 5.79 -11.70 -8.30
C VAL A 3 6.55 -10.37 -8.41
N HIS A 4 5.81 -9.28 -8.67
CA HIS A 4 6.40 -7.95 -8.88
C HIS A 4 6.08 -7.02 -7.70
N LEU A 5 7.12 -6.72 -6.91
CA LEU A 5 7.03 -5.89 -5.70
C LEU A 5 7.74 -4.54 -5.87
N ALA A 6 8.58 -4.40 -6.88
CA ALA A 6 9.42 -3.21 -7.07
C ALA A 6 8.58 -1.96 -7.38
N ALA A 7 8.97 -0.84 -6.79
CA ALA A 7 8.39 0.46 -7.07
C ALA A 7 9.36 1.59 -6.68
N ALA A 8 9.26 2.72 -7.37
CA ALA A 8 9.90 3.98 -7.03
C ALA A 8 8.88 4.99 -6.49
N GLY A 9 9.34 6.05 -5.82
CA GLY A 9 8.50 7.15 -5.34
C GLY A 9 7.71 6.86 -4.06
N VAL A 10 8.03 5.78 -3.35
CA VAL A 10 7.40 5.42 -2.07
C VAL A 10 7.95 6.30 -0.95
N SER A 11 7.70 7.61 -1.02
CA SER A 11 8.06 8.57 0.02
C SER A 11 6.84 8.99 0.84
N GLU A 12 7.06 9.61 2.02
CA GLU A 12 5.96 10.14 2.83
C GLU A 12 5.14 11.21 2.11
N ARG A 13 5.73 11.91 1.15
CA ARG A 13 5.08 12.99 0.40
C ARG A 13 4.52 12.54 -0.94
N GLY A 14 5.03 11.44 -1.52
CA GLY A 14 4.63 10.95 -2.83
C GLY A 14 4.93 11.91 -4.00
N ASP A 15 5.82 12.88 -3.77
CA ASP A 15 6.11 14.05 -4.62
C ASP A 15 7.52 14.00 -5.26
N GLY A 16 8.10 12.83 -5.43
CA GLY A 16 9.29 12.65 -6.26
C GLY A 16 9.03 13.01 -7.73
N ASN A 17 10.09 13.12 -8.53
CA ASN A 17 9.99 13.44 -9.96
C ASN A 17 9.03 12.44 -10.65
N LEU A 18 7.96 12.95 -11.26
CA LEU A 18 6.93 12.12 -11.89
C LEU A 18 7.49 11.29 -13.04
N GLU A 19 8.38 11.88 -13.86
CA GLU A 19 8.98 11.21 -15.01
C GLU A 19 9.83 10.00 -14.58
N GLU A 20 10.70 10.17 -13.58
CA GLU A 20 11.51 9.08 -13.02
C GLU A 20 10.64 7.98 -12.41
N ILE A 21 9.55 8.38 -11.71
CA ILE A 21 8.61 7.44 -11.11
C ILE A 21 7.85 6.66 -12.19
N LEU A 22 7.43 7.32 -13.29
CA LEU A 22 6.76 6.66 -14.42
C LEU A 22 7.71 5.72 -15.14
N GLU A 23 8.96 6.13 -15.36
CA GLU A 23 9.96 5.25 -15.98
C GLU A 23 10.11 3.93 -15.24
N VAL A 24 10.18 3.96 -13.90
CA VAL A 24 10.32 2.73 -13.10
C VAL A 24 8.99 1.98 -12.97
N ASN A 25 7.93 2.68 -12.53
CA ASN A 25 6.68 2.02 -12.12
C ASN A 25 5.81 1.60 -13.31
N VAL A 26 6.00 2.21 -14.48
CA VAL A 26 5.20 1.91 -15.67
C VAL A 26 6.08 1.28 -16.75
N ILE A 27 7.08 2.00 -17.26
CA ILE A 27 7.82 1.57 -18.46
C ILE A 27 8.69 0.34 -18.17
N LYS A 28 9.56 0.39 -17.14
CA LYS A 28 10.42 -0.76 -16.80
C LYS A 28 9.60 -1.95 -16.29
N SER A 29 8.53 -1.69 -15.54
CA SER A 29 7.61 -2.72 -15.09
C SER A 29 6.88 -3.39 -16.26
N LEU A 30 6.43 -2.63 -17.27
CA LEU A 30 5.84 -3.17 -18.48
C LEU A 30 6.85 -4.03 -19.27
N LYS A 31 8.07 -3.54 -19.47
CA LYS A 31 9.15 -4.30 -20.16
C LYS A 31 9.39 -5.65 -19.46
N LEU A 32 9.44 -5.65 -18.11
CA LEU A 32 9.57 -6.88 -17.33
C LEU A 32 8.42 -7.86 -17.58
N LEU A 33 7.17 -7.39 -17.58
CA LEU A 33 6.00 -8.22 -17.80
C LEU A 33 5.97 -8.79 -19.22
N LEU A 34 6.26 -7.97 -20.24
CA LEU A 34 6.29 -8.42 -21.64
C LEU A 34 7.39 -9.47 -21.86
N ASN A 35 8.57 -9.28 -21.27
CA ASN A 35 9.63 -10.28 -21.30
C ASN A 35 9.19 -11.59 -20.62
N ALA A 36 8.54 -11.52 -19.47
CA ALA A 36 8.01 -12.72 -18.81
C ALA A 36 6.93 -13.42 -19.62
N LEU A 37 6.06 -12.67 -20.32
CA LEU A 37 5.05 -13.22 -21.24
C LEU A 37 5.68 -13.94 -22.44
N SER A 38 6.71 -13.37 -23.06
CA SER A 38 7.45 -14.01 -24.16
C SER A 38 8.14 -15.32 -23.70
N ASN A 39 8.52 -15.38 -22.42
CA ASN A 39 9.04 -16.58 -21.76
C ASN A 39 7.94 -17.47 -21.14
N LYS A 40 6.73 -17.45 -21.70
CA LYS A 40 5.58 -18.31 -21.36
C LYS A 40 5.05 -18.15 -19.92
N CYS A 41 5.44 -17.10 -19.16
CA CYS A 41 4.82 -16.80 -17.88
C CYS A 41 3.40 -16.27 -18.10
N LYS A 42 2.39 -16.93 -17.52
CA LYS A 42 0.98 -16.55 -17.65
C LYS A 42 0.32 -16.10 -16.36
N ASN A 43 1.04 -16.13 -15.24
CA ASN A 43 0.50 -15.78 -13.92
C ASN A 43 1.34 -14.68 -13.27
N PHE A 44 0.69 -13.58 -12.93
CA PHE A 44 1.33 -12.38 -12.39
C PHE A 44 0.69 -11.95 -11.09
N LEU A 45 1.47 -11.84 -10.03
CA LEU A 45 1.10 -11.23 -8.76
C LEU A 45 1.78 -9.86 -8.70
N ILE A 46 1.00 -8.80 -8.80
CA ILE A 46 1.51 -7.43 -8.89
C ILE A 46 1.08 -6.65 -7.64
N VAL A 47 2.04 -6.05 -6.97
CA VAL A 47 1.77 -5.19 -5.81
C VAL A 47 1.51 -3.76 -6.25
N SER A 48 0.40 -3.21 -5.76
CA SER A 48 0.03 -1.81 -5.90
C SER A 48 -0.32 -1.17 -4.55
N THR A 49 -1.07 -0.11 -4.53
CA THR A 49 -1.27 0.72 -3.33
C THR A 49 -2.69 1.27 -3.22
N SER A 50 -3.17 1.46 -1.99
CA SER A 50 -4.40 2.23 -1.72
C SER A 50 -4.29 3.71 -2.08
N SER A 51 -3.08 4.25 -2.32
CA SER A 51 -2.87 5.63 -2.78
C SER A 51 -3.48 5.91 -4.16
N GLU A 52 -3.81 4.88 -4.94
CA GLU A 52 -4.54 5.03 -6.20
C GLU A 52 -5.96 5.58 -5.98
N TYR A 53 -6.58 5.30 -4.83
CA TYR A 53 -7.90 5.85 -4.48
C TYR A 53 -7.85 7.34 -4.14
N GLY A 54 -6.72 7.84 -3.71
CA GLY A 54 -6.36 9.24 -3.58
C GLY A 54 -7.40 10.08 -2.83
N LYS A 55 -8.02 11.05 -3.51
CA LYS A 55 -8.98 11.99 -2.91
C LYS A 55 -10.22 11.32 -2.31
N ASN A 56 -10.57 10.11 -2.73
CA ASN A 56 -11.71 9.39 -2.14
C ASN A 56 -11.48 9.01 -0.67
N THR A 57 -10.22 9.06 -0.19
CA THR A 57 -9.91 8.85 1.22
C THR A 57 -10.44 9.95 2.14
N PHE A 58 -10.86 11.10 1.58
CA PHE A 58 -11.42 12.22 2.35
C PHE A 58 -12.92 12.04 2.64
N ASP A 59 -13.66 11.42 1.72
CA ASP A 59 -15.12 11.45 1.73
C ASP A 59 -15.76 10.08 2.03
N THR A 60 -15.02 8.98 1.86
CA THR A 60 -15.58 7.65 2.03
C THR A 60 -15.23 7.02 3.37
N LYS A 61 -16.21 6.32 3.98
CA LYS A 61 -15.96 5.55 5.22
C LYS A 61 -15.00 4.38 4.99
N THR A 62 -15.12 3.71 3.86
CA THR A 62 -14.27 2.57 3.48
C THR A 62 -14.02 2.54 1.98
N LEU A 63 -12.85 2.05 1.59
CA LEU A 63 -12.45 1.86 0.20
C LEU A 63 -12.70 0.41 -0.23
N SER A 64 -13.34 0.22 -1.36
CA SER A 64 -13.53 -1.10 -1.98
C SER A 64 -12.71 -1.23 -3.27
N LYS A 65 -12.53 -2.45 -3.76
CA LYS A 65 -11.92 -2.69 -5.06
C LYS A 65 -12.68 -2.07 -6.25
N LYS A 66 -13.93 -1.63 -6.02
CA LYS A 66 -14.77 -0.91 -6.99
C LYS A 66 -14.74 0.61 -6.79
N SER A 67 -14.11 1.11 -5.73
CA SER A 67 -13.99 2.55 -5.49
C SER A 67 -13.27 3.23 -6.65
N LYS A 68 -13.75 4.43 -7.02
CA LYS A 68 -13.17 5.25 -8.09
C LYS A 68 -11.68 5.50 -7.82
N ILE A 69 -10.86 5.43 -8.85
CA ILE A 69 -9.45 5.81 -8.82
C ILE A 69 -9.36 7.33 -8.98
N ASN A 70 -8.72 8.00 -8.03
CA ASN A 70 -8.60 9.47 -8.00
C ASN A 70 -7.30 9.93 -7.32
N PRO A 71 -6.12 9.47 -7.80
CA PRO A 71 -4.84 9.74 -7.16
C PRO A 71 -4.49 11.23 -7.21
N PHE A 72 -3.76 11.73 -6.20
CA PHE A 72 -3.27 13.11 -6.14
C PHE A 72 -1.77 13.21 -5.86
N THR A 73 -1.08 12.08 -5.72
CA THR A 73 0.38 12.02 -5.57
C THR A 73 1.00 11.39 -6.80
N ASN A 74 2.23 11.80 -7.19
CA ASN A 74 2.95 11.25 -8.34
C ASN A 74 3.09 9.72 -8.25
N TYR A 75 3.36 9.19 -7.05
CA TYR A 75 3.35 7.75 -6.79
C TYR A 75 1.99 7.12 -7.06
N GLY A 76 0.91 7.68 -6.51
CA GLY A 76 -0.45 7.18 -6.71
C GLY A 76 -0.86 7.21 -8.18
N ILE A 77 -0.51 8.28 -8.91
CA ILE A 77 -0.75 8.44 -10.35
C ILE A 77 -0.05 7.32 -11.13
N SER A 78 1.25 7.11 -10.91
CA SER A 78 2.03 6.08 -11.61
C SER A 78 1.47 4.67 -11.41
N LYS A 79 1.07 4.35 -10.17
CA LYS A 79 0.48 3.04 -9.85
C LYS A 79 -0.90 2.88 -10.47
N ALA A 80 -1.71 3.93 -10.52
CA ALA A 80 -3.03 3.91 -11.17
C ALA A 80 -2.91 3.70 -12.69
N ILE A 81 -1.97 4.39 -13.36
CA ILE A 81 -1.67 4.18 -14.79
C ILE A 81 -1.29 2.72 -15.03
N PHE A 82 -0.36 2.18 -14.25
CA PHE A 82 0.07 0.79 -14.41
C PHE A 82 -1.06 -0.20 -14.15
N SER A 83 -1.90 0.03 -13.13
CA SER A 83 -3.06 -0.82 -12.82
C SER A 83 -4.06 -0.89 -13.99
N ASN A 84 -4.33 0.22 -14.67
CA ASN A 84 -5.19 0.27 -15.84
C ASN A 84 -4.56 -0.49 -17.02
N LEU A 85 -3.27 -0.28 -17.27
CA LEU A 85 -2.54 -1.00 -18.31
C LEU A 85 -2.57 -2.52 -18.09
N LEU A 86 -2.41 -2.98 -16.84
CA LEU A 86 -2.46 -4.41 -16.49
C LEU A 86 -3.81 -5.06 -16.81
N ASN A 87 -4.91 -4.34 -16.65
CA ASN A 87 -6.24 -4.82 -17.00
C ASN A 87 -6.34 -5.13 -18.50
N GLU A 88 -5.87 -4.22 -19.35
CA GLU A 88 -5.90 -4.42 -20.81
C GLU A 88 -4.89 -5.50 -21.25
N LEU A 89 -3.70 -5.52 -20.68
CA LEU A 89 -2.73 -6.59 -20.93
C LEU A 89 -3.28 -7.97 -20.61
N SER A 90 -4.03 -8.11 -19.52
CA SER A 90 -4.60 -9.40 -19.12
C SER A 90 -5.55 -9.99 -20.16
N LYS A 91 -6.29 -9.12 -20.85
CA LYS A 91 -7.22 -9.50 -21.94
C LYS A 91 -6.44 -9.85 -23.21
N ASN A 92 -5.54 -8.96 -23.65
CA ASN A 92 -4.85 -9.06 -24.93
C ASN A 92 -3.86 -10.24 -24.98
N TYR A 93 -3.20 -10.56 -23.85
CA TYR A 93 -2.21 -11.63 -23.76
C TYR A 93 -2.73 -12.92 -23.12
N ASN A 94 -4.02 -12.98 -22.81
CA ASN A 94 -4.67 -14.12 -22.13
C ASN A 94 -3.85 -14.61 -20.94
N CYS A 95 -3.52 -13.69 -20.03
CA CYS A 95 -2.76 -13.98 -18.82
C CYS A 95 -3.58 -13.65 -17.56
N LYS A 96 -3.16 -14.22 -16.43
CA LYS A 96 -3.83 -14.06 -15.14
C LYS A 96 -3.07 -13.09 -14.27
N ILE A 97 -3.72 -12.00 -13.86
CA ILE A 97 -3.12 -10.96 -13.02
C ILE A 97 -3.91 -10.78 -11.73
N ARG A 98 -3.24 -10.98 -10.60
CA ARG A 98 -3.71 -10.57 -9.26
C ARG A 98 -3.05 -9.24 -8.90
N LEU A 99 -3.84 -8.18 -8.86
CA LEU A 99 -3.39 -6.85 -8.43
C LEU A 99 -3.70 -6.68 -6.94
N MET A 100 -2.65 -6.61 -6.12
CA MET A 100 -2.73 -6.56 -4.67
C MET A 100 -2.47 -5.13 -4.19
N LYS A 101 -3.52 -4.39 -3.81
CA LYS A 101 -3.40 -3.01 -3.31
C LYS A 101 -3.10 -3.02 -1.82
N LEU A 102 -1.89 -2.60 -1.45
CA LEU A 102 -1.46 -2.48 -0.05
C LEU A 102 -2.12 -1.28 0.63
N PHE A 103 -2.62 -1.49 1.82
CA PHE A 103 -2.93 -0.45 2.79
C PHE A 103 -1.66 -0.10 3.60
N PRO A 104 -1.68 0.96 4.44
CA PRO A 104 -0.45 1.43 5.10
C PRO A 104 0.31 0.31 5.81
N VAL A 105 1.47 -0.07 5.26
CA VAL A 105 2.31 -1.15 5.79
C VAL A 105 3.28 -0.60 6.82
N TYR A 106 3.50 -1.35 7.89
CA TYR A 106 4.50 -1.07 8.92
C TYR A 106 5.28 -2.31 9.30
N GLY A 107 6.50 -2.15 9.83
CA GLY A 107 7.29 -3.24 10.37
C GLY A 107 8.78 -3.15 10.11
N LYS A 108 9.47 -4.32 10.18
CA LYS A 108 10.91 -4.42 9.93
C LYS A 108 11.23 -4.06 8.47
N GLY A 109 12.30 -3.30 8.25
CA GLY A 109 12.71 -2.86 6.92
C GLY A 109 12.04 -1.57 6.44
N GLU A 110 11.12 -0.99 7.23
CA GLU A 110 10.48 0.29 6.89
C GLU A 110 11.50 1.44 6.86
N HIS A 111 11.35 2.34 5.88
CA HIS A 111 12.24 3.50 5.73
C HIS A 111 12.29 4.35 7.01
N SER A 112 13.49 4.82 7.38
CA SER A 112 13.75 5.49 8.66
C SER A 112 12.87 6.70 8.96
N ASN A 113 12.36 7.39 7.94
CA ASN A 113 11.51 8.59 8.08
C ASN A 113 10.02 8.29 8.25
N ARG A 114 9.60 7.00 8.13
CA ARG A 114 8.22 6.60 8.35
C ARG A 114 7.84 6.69 9.84
N LEU A 115 6.52 6.63 10.10
CA LEU A 115 5.97 6.86 11.44
C LEU A 115 6.61 5.96 12.52
N LEU A 116 6.56 4.64 12.35
CA LEU A 116 7.03 3.70 13.38
C LEU A 116 8.55 3.78 13.62
N PRO A 117 9.42 3.79 12.59
CA PRO A 117 10.86 3.98 12.79
C PRO A 117 11.22 5.32 13.42
N SER A 118 10.55 6.39 13.04
CA SER A 118 10.78 7.73 13.62
C SER A 118 10.35 7.79 15.08
N LEU A 119 9.20 7.21 15.41
CA LEU A 119 8.69 7.06 16.77
C LEU A 119 9.68 6.28 17.65
N ARG A 120 10.14 5.11 17.16
CA ARG A 120 11.12 4.27 17.85
C ARG A 120 12.43 5.01 18.10
N ARG A 121 12.91 5.78 17.12
CA ARG A 121 14.16 6.56 17.25
C ARG A 121 14.04 7.66 18.30
N ALA A 122 12.92 8.38 18.35
CA ALA A 122 12.65 9.38 19.37
C ALA A 122 12.55 8.74 20.77
N ALA A 123 11.83 7.64 20.88
CA ALA A 123 11.67 6.91 22.13
C ALA A 123 13.00 6.42 22.71
N LYS A 124 13.85 5.79 21.88
CA LYS A 124 15.19 5.34 22.31
C LYS A 124 16.09 6.46 22.82
N ARG A 125 15.89 7.68 22.34
CA ARG A 125 16.64 8.88 22.76
C ARG A 125 16.00 9.61 23.92
N GLY A 126 14.89 9.14 24.46
CA GLY A 126 14.11 9.84 25.51
C GLY A 126 13.54 11.19 25.07
N LYS A 127 13.45 11.45 23.74
CA LYS A 127 12.99 12.72 23.19
C LYS A 127 11.48 12.70 22.93
N ASN A 128 10.87 13.90 22.99
CA ASN A 128 9.49 14.09 22.58
C ASN A 128 9.28 13.74 21.10
N PHE A 129 8.10 13.25 20.76
CA PHE A 129 7.73 12.96 19.37
C PHE A 129 6.42 13.65 19.00
N ILE A 130 6.43 14.37 17.87
CA ILE A 130 5.24 15.06 17.34
C ILE A 130 4.48 14.11 16.42
N VAL A 131 3.29 13.72 16.84
CA VAL A 131 2.33 12.97 16.01
C VAL A 131 1.54 13.96 15.16
N LYS A 132 1.80 13.95 13.86
CA LYS A 132 1.11 14.82 12.89
C LYS A 132 -0.20 14.15 12.47
N ASN A 133 -1.28 14.94 12.38
CA ASN A 133 -2.62 14.49 11.99
C ASN A 133 -3.08 13.25 12.81
N PRO A 134 -3.09 13.32 14.15
CA PRO A 134 -3.35 12.19 15.03
C PRO A 134 -4.70 11.51 14.79
N SER A 135 -5.69 12.25 14.33
CA SER A 135 -7.05 11.78 14.07
C SER A 135 -7.26 11.09 12.71
N GLU A 136 -6.24 11.07 11.83
CA GLU A 136 -6.33 10.26 10.61
C GLU A 136 -6.52 8.78 10.94
N ILE A 137 -7.45 8.12 10.24
CA ILE A 137 -7.73 6.70 10.42
C ILE A 137 -7.04 5.91 9.33
N ARG A 138 -6.29 4.89 9.72
CA ARG A 138 -5.56 4.01 8.81
C ARG A 138 -5.74 2.55 9.20
N ASP A 139 -5.83 1.70 8.21
CA ASP A 139 -5.75 0.26 8.36
C ASP A 139 -4.27 -0.15 8.31
N PHE A 140 -3.60 0.00 9.45
CA PHE A 140 -2.19 -0.35 9.57
C PHE A 140 -1.99 -1.85 9.44
N THR A 141 -1.23 -2.27 8.45
CA THR A 141 -1.01 -3.67 8.11
C THR A 141 0.45 -4.05 8.38
N SER A 142 0.69 -5.10 9.13
CA SER A 142 2.06 -5.55 9.42
C SER A 142 2.72 -6.15 8.18
N VAL A 143 4.03 -5.95 8.04
CA VAL A 143 4.80 -6.55 6.93
C VAL A 143 4.75 -8.08 6.96
N ASP A 144 4.65 -8.68 8.15
CA ASP A 144 4.53 -10.13 8.32
C ASP A 144 3.19 -10.65 7.76
N TYR A 145 2.09 -9.92 8.01
CA TYR A 145 0.79 -10.24 7.42
C TYR A 145 0.82 -10.08 5.89
N VAL A 146 1.41 -8.98 5.39
CA VAL A 146 1.58 -8.75 3.95
C VAL A 146 2.31 -9.93 3.30
N SER A 147 3.41 -10.37 3.91
CA SER A 147 4.22 -11.49 3.40
C SER A 147 3.41 -12.78 3.32
N LYS A 148 2.66 -13.12 4.37
CA LYS A 148 1.76 -14.30 4.39
C LYS A 148 0.72 -14.23 3.27
N VAL A 149 0.08 -13.06 3.10
CA VAL A 149 -0.91 -12.85 2.03
C VAL A 149 -0.29 -13.00 0.65
N LEU A 150 0.89 -12.43 0.41
CA LEU A 150 1.55 -12.50 -0.90
C LEU A 150 1.97 -13.94 -1.24
N ILE A 151 2.49 -14.69 -0.28
CA ILE A 151 2.84 -16.11 -0.45
C ILE A 151 1.57 -16.92 -0.80
N ASP A 152 0.49 -16.77 -0.05
CA ASP A 152 -0.77 -17.46 -0.33
C ASP A 152 -1.34 -17.05 -1.70
N ALA A 153 -1.34 -15.76 -2.01
CA ALA A 153 -1.84 -15.23 -3.27
C ALA A 153 -0.97 -15.59 -4.47
N SER A 154 0.29 -15.98 -4.31
CA SER A 154 1.16 -16.45 -5.40
C SER A 154 0.77 -17.84 -5.92
N ASN A 155 0.01 -18.60 -5.15
CA ASN A 155 -0.50 -19.91 -5.60
C ASN A 155 -1.76 -19.74 -6.46
N PHE A 156 -1.59 -19.69 -7.78
CA PHE A 156 -2.68 -19.52 -8.75
C PHE A 156 -3.57 -20.75 -8.93
N LYS A 157 -3.21 -21.90 -8.37
CA LYS A 157 -4.03 -23.13 -8.42
C LYS A 157 -5.15 -23.10 -7.37
N LYS A 158 -4.96 -22.41 -6.25
CA LYS A 158 -5.92 -22.42 -5.10
C LYS A 158 -7.29 -21.82 -5.41
N ARG A 159 -7.40 -20.88 -6.34
CA ARG A 159 -8.67 -20.20 -6.63
C ARG A 159 -8.84 -19.97 -8.13
N LYS A 160 -9.98 -20.40 -8.65
CA LYS A 160 -10.42 -20.01 -10.01
C LYS A 160 -10.75 -18.51 -10.02
N PHE A 161 -10.29 -17.79 -11.01
CA PHE A 161 -10.63 -16.39 -11.19
C PHE A 161 -10.49 -15.95 -12.65
N LYS A 162 -11.10 -14.81 -12.96
CA LYS A 162 -10.99 -14.14 -14.28
C LYS A 162 -9.56 -13.64 -14.52
N ASN A 163 -9.24 -13.27 -15.74
CA ASN A 163 -7.90 -12.86 -16.15
C ASN A 163 -7.32 -11.70 -15.32
N PHE A 164 -8.17 -10.77 -14.84
CA PHE A 164 -7.73 -9.65 -13.99
C PHE A 164 -8.60 -9.54 -12.75
N GLN A 165 -7.98 -9.51 -11.58
CA GLN A 165 -8.68 -9.28 -10.30
C GLN A 165 -7.87 -8.40 -9.34
N ILE A 166 -8.59 -7.51 -8.66
CA ILE A 166 -8.05 -6.61 -7.64
C ILE A 166 -8.41 -7.15 -6.26
N TYR A 167 -7.44 -7.14 -5.36
CA TYR A 167 -7.60 -7.44 -3.95
C TYR A 167 -6.90 -6.37 -3.10
N HIS A 168 -7.38 -6.18 -1.89
CA HIS A 168 -6.71 -5.38 -0.87
C HIS A 168 -5.89 -6.28 0.05
N ILE A 169 -4.74 -5.79 0.49
CA ILE A 169 -4.00 -6.37 1.60
C ILE A 169 -4.13 -5.41 2.78
N SER A 170 -4.85 -5.85 3.81
CA SER A 170 -5.22 -5.08 4.98
C SER A 170 -5.60 -6.05 6.10
N GLU A 171 -5.18 -5.79 7.34
CA GLU A 171 -5.63 -6.54 8.51
C GLU A 171 -7.07 -6.21 8.89
N ASN A 172 -7.67 -5.21 8.24
CA ASN A 172 -9.03 -4.74 8.46
C ASN A 172 -9.31 -4.35 9.93
N ASN A 173 -8.31 -3.74 10.56
CA ASN A 173 -8.36 -3.21 11.91
C ASN A 173 -8.00 -1.72 11.91
N PRO A 174 -8.92 -0.84 11.45
CA PRO A 174 -8.65 0.58 11.33
C PRO A 174 -8.55 1.25 12.70
N ILE A 175 -7.46 1.96 12.92
CA ILE A 175 -7.22 2.77 14.11
C ILE A 175 -6.69 4.15 13.73
N THR A 176 -6.78 5.10 14.64
CA THR A 176 -6.20 6.43 14.43
C THR A 176 -4.67 6.38 14.48
N VAL A 177 -4.03 7.37 13.84
CA VAL A 177 -2.57 7.53 13.94
C VAL A 177 -2.14 7.76 15.39
N GLU A 178 -2.97 8.42 16.19
CA GLU A 178 -2.75 8.61 17.62
C GLU A 178 -2.73 7.29 18.39
N GLU A 179 -3.76 6.45 18.20
CA GLU A 179 -3.86 5.13 18.86
C GLU A 179 -2.67 4.24 18.50
N PHE A 180 -2.30 4.22 17.22
CA PHE A 180 -1.11 3.51 16.76
C PHE A 180 0.16 4.03 17.44
N ALA A 181 0.35 5.35 17.47
CA ALA A 181 1.52 5.96 18.11
C ALA A 181 1.56 5.68 19.61
N LYS A 182 0.44 5.84 20.33
CA LYS A 182 0.33 5.56 21.78
C LYS A 182 0.65 4.11 22.11
N LYS A 183 0.14 3.14 21.31
CA LYS A 183 0.43 1.71 21.46
C LYS A 183 1.94 1.45 21.46
N TYR A 184 2.66 1.91 20.45
CA TYR A 184 4.10 1.67 20.34
C TYR A 184 4.91 2.51 21.34
N TRP A 185 4.48 3.74 21.66
CA TRP A 185 5.14 4.57 22.67
C TRP A 185 5.16 3.90 24.03
N LYS A 186 4.05 3.29 24.42
CA LYS A 186 3.94 2.51 25.67
C LYS A 186 4.91 1.32 25.68
N ILE A 187 5.05 0.61 24.56
CA ILE A 187 5.97 -0.53 24.41
C ILE A 187 7.43 -0.10 24.61
N TYR A 188 7.80 1.09 24.10
CA TYR A 188 9.18 1.58 24.20
C TYR A 188 9.58 2.12 25.58
N LYS A 189 8.65 2.27 26.53
CA LYS A 189 8.90 2.69 27.91
C LYS A 189 9.82 3.91 28.03
N THR A 190 9.60 4.94 27.22
CA THR A 190 10.46 6.13 27.11
C THR A 190 10.10 7.22 28.13
N LYS A 191 11.08 8.07 28.48
CA LYS A 191 10.87 9.31 29.28
C LYS A 191 10.28 10.47 28.46
N GLY A 192 10.36 10.43 27.12
CA GLY A 192 9.79 11.45 26.25
C GLY A 192 8.26 11.46 26.25
N ARG A 193 7.66 12.49 25.65
CA ARG A 193 6.20 12.66 25.54
C ARG A 193 5.76 12.64 24.08
N LEU A 194 4.55 12.14 23.81
CA LEU A 194 3.86 12.32 22.54
C LEU A 194 3.18 13.68 22.53
N ILE A 195 3.44 14.47 21.48
CA ILE A 195 2.81 15.77 21.26
C ILE A 195 1.90 15.63 20.04
N LEU A 196 0.60 15.79 20.24
CA LEU A 196 -0.39 15.67 19.17
C LEU A 196 -0.53 17.02 18.46
N LYS A 197 -0.39 17.05 17.13
CA LYS A 197 -0.49 18.27 16.34
C LYS A 197 -1.28 18.05 15.05
N ASN A 198 -2.46 18.64 14.97
CA ASN A 198 -3.22 18.71 13.73
C ASN A 198 -2.61 19.75 12.80
N ARG A 199 -2.22 19.33 11.58
CA ARG A 199 -1.66 20.23 10.55
C ARG A 199 -2.64 20.53 9.43
N ARG A 200 -3.70 19.72 9.25
CA ARG A 200 -4.69 19.87 8.18
C ARG A 200 -6.11 19.75 8.72
N ARG A 201 -7.03 20.48 8.10
CA ARG A 201 -8.47 20.35 8.37
C ARG A 201 -9.09 19.11 7.72
N LEU A 202 -8.41 18.48 6.75
CA LEU A 202 -8.93 17.34 6.00
C LEU A 202 -8.58 16.02 6.71
N TYR A 203 -9.58 15.26 7.00
CA TYR A 203 -9.50 13.90 7.52
C TYR A 203 -9.24 12.92 6.39
N THR A 204 -8.22 12.09 6.50
CA THR A 204 -8.02 10.97 5.58
C THR A 204 -8.36 9.65 6.25
N ARG A 205 -9.03 8.76 5.51
CA ARG A 205 -9.36 7.40 5.93
C ARG A 205 -8.83 6.40 4.92
N HIS A 206 -7.75 5.75 5.23
CA HIS A 206 -7.23 4.62 4.47
C HIS A 206 -7.73 3.31 5.09
N VAL A 207 -9.01 3.02 4.90
CA VAL A 207 -9.69 1.85 5.48
C VAL A 207 -10.22 0.97 4.37
N SER A 208 -9.85 -0.32 4.38
CA SER A 208 -10.33 -1.30 3.42
C SER A 208 -11.72 -1.79 3.74
N ASN A 209 -12.56 -1.94 2.72
CA ASN A 209 -13.80 -2.72 2.85
C ASN A 209 -13.46 -4.21 2.97
N LYS A 210 -14.05 -4.88 3.97
CA LYS A 210 -13.79 -6.29 4.29
C LYS A 210 -14.01 -7.25 3.11
N SER A 211 -14.98 -6.98 2.23
CA SER A 211 -15.25 -7.79 1.03
C SER A 211 -14.16 -7.70 -0.04
N SER A 212 -13.27 -6.70 0.03
CA SER A 212 -12.18 -6.50 -0.91
C SER A 212 -10.86 -7.09 -0.43
N VAL A 213 -10.74 -7.44 0.85
CA VAL A 213 -9.53 -7.99 1.46
C VAL A 213 -9.29 -9.43 0.99
N TRP A 214 -8.03 -9.75 0.66
CA TRP A 214 -7.62 -11.13 0.45
C TRP A 214 -7.71 -11.90 1.75
N LYS A 215 -8.42 -13.03 1.72
CA LYS A 215 -8.49 -13.96 2.85
C LYS A 215 -7.45 -15.06 2.64
N VAL A 216 -6.50 -15.15 3.55
CA VAL A 216 -5.55 -16.27 3.58
C VAL A 216 -6.32 -17.55 3.81
N SER A 217 -6.01 -18.57 3.03
CA SER A 217 -6.68 -19.88 3.04
C SER A 217 -5.90 -20.91 3.85
#